data_395f215ffb3f230f918e76ddf1f154d6
#
_entry.id   395f215ffb3f230f918e76ddf1f154d6
#
_cell.length_a   1.000
_cell.length_b   1.000
_cell.length_c   1.000
_cell.angle_alpha   90.00
_cell.angle_beta   90.00
_cell.angle_gamma   90.00
#
_symmetry.space_group_name_H-M   'P 1'
#
loop_
_entity.id
_entity.type
_entity.pdbx_description
1 polymer ?
#
loop_
_entity_poly.entity_id
_entity_poly.type
_entity_poly.pdbx_seq_one_letter_code
_entity_poly.pdbx_strand_id
1 'polypeptide(L)'
;MHMSTISIIGTGGMAAAIGGLAAKAGHTVEVMSRDVAKARALAEKVGARATTGTFGAAPAGDIVILAVPYSAVLNVVKQYGEELAGKVLVDITNPVASDHTSFVTPGDSFGAQEIAKAAPADAKVVKAFNTQFSHVLAAGPAEGHPLDVFISGDDAPAKVRVSAFIESLGLRPMDTGALPMARTLEHACLLSLGLLIHSVKHANFSIGISLFG
;
A
#
# COMPACT_ATOMS: atom_id res chain seq x y z
N MET A 1 13.29 4.78 -17.20
CA MET A 1 12.24 4.64 -16.19
C MET A 1 10.89 4.84 -16.87
N HIS A 2 9.97 3.93 -16.71
CA HIS A 2 8.62 4.05 -17.28
C HIS A 2 7.77 4.93 -16.36
N MET A 3 7.39 6.13 -16.80
CA MET A 3 6.46 7.01 -16.06
C MET A 3 5.05 6.44 -16.17
N SER A 4 4.38 6.29 -15.06
CA SER A 4 3.01 5.75 -14.95
C SER A 4 2.12 6.72 -14.17
N THR A 5 0.83 6.61 -14.34
CA THR A 5 -0.14 7.21 -13.42
C THR A 5 -0.44 6.22 -12.30
N ILE A 6 -0.37 6.70 -11.06
CA ILE A 6 -0.68 5.93 -9.85
C ILE A 6 -1.88 6.59 -9.19
N SER A 7 -2.96 5.85 -8.99
CA SER A 7 -4.12 6.35 -8.24
C SER A 7 -4.04 5.91 -6.79
N ILE A 8 -4.27 6.84 -5.87
CA ILE A 8 -4.25 6.60 -4.43
C ILE A 8 -5.63 6.89 -3.85
N ILE A 9 -6.29 5.87 -3.33
CA ILE A 9 -7.57 6.01 -2.64
C ILE A 9 -7.30 6.17 -1.15
N GLY A 10 -7.41 7.42 -0.66
CA GLY A 10 -7.12 7.80 0.71
C GLY A 10 -6.22 9.03 0.81
N THR A 11 -6.16 9.62 2.01
CA THR A 11 -5.44 10.89 2.26
C THR A 11 -4.63 10.87 3.57
N GLY A 12 -4.39 9.68 4.11
CA GLY A 12 -3.61 9.48 5.34
C GLY A 12 -2.09 9.58 5.15
N GLY A 13 -1.34 9.34 6.22
CA GLY A 13 0.12 9.39 6.23
C GLY A 13 0.77 8.49 5.18
N MET A 14 0.27 7.26 4.98
CA MET A 14 0.77 6.34 3.96
C MET A 14 0.51 6.85 2.53
N ALA A 15 -0.70 7.42 2.28
CA ALA A 15 -1.01 8.06 1.00
C ALA A 15 -0.05 9.21 0.69
N ALA A 16 0.26 10.04 1.69
CA ALA A 16 1.20 11.15 1.56
C ALA A 16 2.64 10.66 1.30
N ALA A 17 3.09 9.63 2.01
CA ALA A 17 4.43 9.07 1.85
C ALA A 17 4.62 8.44 0.46
N ILE A 18 3.71 7.54 0.05
CA ILE A 18 3.79 6.87 -1.26
C ILE A 18 3.61 7.89 -2.38
N GLY A 19 2.63 8.80 -2.28
CA GLY A 19 2.38 9.84 -3.28
C GLY A 19 3.56 10.77 -3.47
N GLY A 20 4.20 11.19 -2.36
CA GLY A 20 5.40 12.04 -2.40
C GLY A 20 6.59 11.35 -3.07
N LEU A 21 6.84 10.07 -2.74
CA LEU A 21 7.89 9.28 -3.38
C LEU A 21 7.58 9.06 -4.87
N ALA A 22 6.34 8.75 -5.22
CA ALA A 22 5.92 8.54 -6.60
C ALA A 22 6.11 9.82 -7.45
N ALA A 23 5.69 10.98 -6.95
CA ALA A 23 5.88 12.24 -7.65
C ALA A 23 7.37 12.60 -7.80
N LYS A 24 8.19 12.36 -6.76
CA LYS A 24 9.65 12.53 -6.79
C LYS A 24 10.31 11.61 -7.83
N ALA A 25 9.81 10.39 -7.97
CA ALA A 25 10.25 9.42 -8.99
C ALA A 25 9.77 9.75 -10.42
N GLY A 26 8.93 10.78 -10.59
CA GLY A 26 8.46 11.25 -11.89
C GLY A 26 7.09 10.70 -12.31
N HIS A 27 6.42 9.91 -11.46
CA HIS A 27 5.07 9.43 -11.74
C HIS A 27 4.04 10.54 -11.61
N THR A 28 2.92 10.41 -12.33
CA THR A 28 1.72 11.20 -12.07
C THR A 28 0.93 10.53 -10.94
N VAL A 29 0.44 11.32 -9.99
CA VAL A 29 -0.31 10.83 -8.83
C VAL A 29 -1.73 11.37 -8.90
N GLU A 30 -2.72 10.49 -8.91
CA GLU A 30 -4.12 10.85 -8.73
C GLU A 30 -4.54 10.53 -7.30
N VAL A 31 -5.05 11.53 -6.58
CA VAL A 31 -5.54 11.37 -5.21
C VAL A 31 -7.06 11.35 -5.21
N MET A 32 -7.65 10.29 -4.65
CA MET A 32 -9.09 10.08 -4.59
C MET A 32 -9.54 9.93 -3.14
N SER A 33 -10.55 10.68 -2.73
CA SER A 33 -11.12 10.62 -1.37
C SER A 33 -12.56 11.09 -1.36
N ARG A 34 -13.36 10.52 -0.45
CA ARG A 34 -14.72 11.03 -0.15
C ARG A 34 -14.69 12.50 0.31
N ASP A 35 -13.62 12.88 1.01
CA ASP A 35 -13.35 14.26 1.41
C ASP A 35 -12.50 14.93 0.33
N VAL A 36 -13.17 15.68 -0.54
CA VAL A 36 -12.54 16.38 -1.66
C VAL A 36 -11.51 17.41 -1.20
N ALA A 37 -11.75 18.09 -0.05
CA ALA A 37 -10.84 19.07 0.48
C ALA A 37 -9.53 18.41 0.91
N LYS A 38 -9.59 17.23 1.58
CA LYS A 38 -8.40 16.47 1.94
C LYS A 38 -7.66 15.91 0.72
N ALA A 39 -8.40 15.46 -0.31
CA ALA A 39 -7.77 15.01 -1.55
C ALA A 39 -6.98 16.14 -2.21
N ARG A 40 -7.58 17.34 -2.31
CA ARG A 40 -6.94 18.53 -2.86
C ARG A 40 -5.70 18.95 -2.06
N ALA A 41 -5.84 19.03 -0.74
CA ALA A 41 -4.71 19.39 0.14
C ALA A 41 -3.55 18.39 0.03
N LEU A 42 -3.85 17.07 -0.12
CA LEU A 42 -2.80 16.09 -0.34
C LEU A 42 -2.17 16.23 -1.74
N ALA A 43 -2.95 16.44 -2.80
CA ALA A 43 -2.42 16.67 -4.14
C ALA A 43 -1.51 17.90 -4.18
N GLU A 44 -1.91 19.00 -3.55
CA GLU A 44 -1.08 20.21 -3.42
C GLU A 44 0.25 19.93 -2.69
N LYS A 45 0.19 19.15 -1.60
CA LYS A 45 1.38 18.74 -0.84
C LYS A 45 2.32 17.83 -1.64
N VAL A 46 1.77 16.93 -2.45
CA VAL A 46 2.54 16.04 -3.35
C VAL A 46 3.20 16.85 -4.48
N GLY A 47 2.55 17.90 -4.94
CA GLY A 47 3.12 18.86 -5.87
C GLY A 47 2.59 18.75 -7.31
N ALA A 48 3.29 19.39 -8.25
CA ALA A 48 2.83 19.61 -9.61
C ALA A 48 2.50 18.34 -10.43
N ARG A 49 2.92 17.19 -10.00
CA ARG A 49 2.59 15.89 -10.63
C ARG A 49 1.36 15.21 -10.03
N ALA A 50 0.68 15.87 -9.10
CA ALA A 50 -0.51 15.30 -8.46
C ALA A 50 -1.77 16.03 -8.92
N THR A 51 -2.82 15.25 -9.07
CA THR A 51 -4.18 15.70 -9.41
C THR A 51 -5.17 15.07 -8.43
N THR A 52 -6.40 15.56 -8.43
CA THR A 52 -7.50 14.93 -7.69
C THR A 52 -8.43 14.22 -8.66
N GLY A 53 -8.77 12.96 -8.34
CA GLY A 53 -9.81 12.21 -9.01
C GLY A 53 -11.14 12.26 -8.25
N THR A 54 -12.22 11.91 -8.92
CA THR A 54 -13.55 11.78 -8.30
C THR A 54 -13.65 10.46 -7.56
N PHE A 55 -13.97 10.49 -6.27
CA PHE A 55 -14.16 9.26 -5.49
C PHE A 55 -15.31 8.43 -6.05
N GLY A 56 -15.04 7.15 -6.33
CA GLY A 56 -16.01 6.22 -6.92
C GLY A 56 -16.02 6.19 -8.45
N ALA A 57 -15.30 7.09 -9.15
CA ALA A 57 -15.08 7.00 -10.58
C ALA A 57 -13.87 6.10 -10.92
N ALA A 58 -13.74 5.71 -12.19
CA ALA A 58 -12.63 4.91 -12.67
C ALA A 58 -11.27 5.59 -12.34
N PRO A 59 -10.34 4.91 -11.64
CA PRO A 59 -9.02 5.44 -11.39
C PRO A 59 -8.24 5.61 -12.70
N ALA A 60 -7.56 6.76 -12.86
CA ALA A 60 -6.73 7.03 -14.05
C ALA A 60 -5.50 6.12 -14.11
N GLY A 61 -4.97 5.72 -12.95
CA GLY A 61 -3.83 4.81 -12.85
C GLY A 61 -4.22 3.35 -13.04
N ASP A 62 -3.29 2.56 -13.61
CA ASP A 62 -3.43 1.11 -13.64
C ASP A 62 -3.03 0.45 -12.33
N ILE A 63 -2.19 1.12 -11.53
CA ILE A 63 -1.89 0.76 -10.15
C ILE A 63 -2.70 1.64 -9.23
N VAL A 64 -3.53 1.02 -8.39
CA VAL A 64 -4.43 1.68 -7.45
C VAL A 64 -4.03 1.30 -6.03
N ILE A 65 -3.55 2.28 -5.26
CA ILE A 65 -3.14 2.10 -3.87
C ILE A 65 -4.34 2.27 -2.95
N LEU A 66 -4.69 1.24 -2.18
CA LEU A 66 -5.79 1.27 -1.21
C LEU A 66 -5.27 1.81 0.14
N ALA A 67 -5.14 3.14 0.24
CA ALA A 67 -4.55 3.84 1.39
C ALA A 67 -5.60 4.34 2.39
N VAL A 68 -6.53 3.47 2.74
CA VAL A 68 -7.59 3.70 3.73
C VAL A 68 -7.45 2.69 4.89
N PRO A 69 -8.04 2.95 6.08
CA PRO A 69 -8.08 1.95 7.14
C PRO A 69 -8.77 0.66 6.69
N TYR A 70 -8.33 -0.50 7.24
CA TYR A 70 -8.94 -1.80 6.91
C TYR A 70 -10.45 -1.80 7.16
N SER A 71 -10.92 -1.15 8.22
CA SER A 71 -12.36 -1.02 8.53
C SER A 71 -13.19 -0.36 7.42
N ALA A 72 -12.56 0.36 6.50
CA ALA A 72 -13.23 1.03 5.39
C ALA A 72 -12.95 0.37 4.03
N VAL A 73 -11.86 -0.41 3.87
CA VAL A 73 -11.35 -0.82 2.56
C VAL A 73 -12.34 -1.69 1.79
N LEU A 74 -13.02 -2.64 2.45
CA LEU A 74 -13.99 -3.52 1.78
C LEU A 74 -15.18 -2.74 1.23
N ASN A 75 -15.67 -1.74 1.98
CA ASN A 75 -16.73 -0.87 1.50
C ASN A 75 -16.27 0.02 0.34
N VAL A 76 -15.03 0.51 0.39
CA VAL A 76 -14.43 1.28 -0.70
C VAL A 76 -14.34 0.42 -1.96
N VAL A 77 -13.76 -0.79 -1.88
CA VAL A 77 -13.64 -1.69 -3.04
C VAL A 77 -15.02 -2.01 -3.63
N LYS A 78 -16.01 -2.33 -2.79
CA LYS A 78 -17.40 -2.56 -3.25
C LYS A 78 -18.03 -1.34 -3.90
N GLN A 79 -17.77 -0.13 -3.38
CA GLN A 79 -18.33 1.11 -3.94
C GLN A 79 -17.75 1.44 -5.32
N TYR A 80 -16.45 1.17 -5.55
CA TYR A 80 -15.84 1.32 -6.86
C TYR A 80 -16.33 0.23 -7.84
N GLY A 81 -16.55 -1.00 -7.35
CA GLY A 81 -17.05 -2.10 -8.16
C GLY A 81 -16.26 -2.26 -9.46
N GLU A 82 -16.96 -2.29 -10.60
CA GLU A 82 -16.39 -2.49 -11.94
C GLU A 82 -15.40 -1.39 -12.38
N GLU A 83 -15.39 -0.23 -11.74
CA GLU A 83 -14.40 0.82 -12.01
C GLU A 83 -12.96 0.37 -11.65
N LEU A 84 -12.81 -0.72 -10.87
CA LEU A 84 -11.53 -1.35 -10.57
C LEU A 84 -11.20 -2.51 -11.52
N ALA A 85 -12.04 -2.83 -12.50
CA ALA A 85 -11.80 -3.92 -13.44
C ALA A 85 -10.46 -3.72 -14.18
N GLY A 86 -9.68 -4.79 -14.29
CA GLY A 86 -8.36 -4.80 -14.94
C GLY A 86 -7.26 -4.02 -14.21
N LYS A 87 -7.53 -3.42 -13.05
CA LYS A 87 -6.54 -2.67 -12.27
C LYS A 87 -5.70 -3.59 -11.38
N VAL A 88 -4.49 -3.13 -11.04
CA VAL A 88 -3.68 -3.73 -9.98
C VAL A 88 -3.96 -2.99 -8.68
N LEU A 89 -4.61 -3.66 -7.74
CA LEU A 89 -4.97 -3.12 -6.43
C LEU A 89 -3.83 -3.43 -5.45
N VAL A 90 -3.15 -2.40 -5.00
CA VAL A 90 -2.11 -2.53 -3.97
C VAL A 90 -2.74 -2.36 -2.60
N ASP A 91 -2.88 -3.47 -1.88
CA ASP A 91 -3.38 -3.48 -0.50
C ASP A 91 -2.24 -3.17 0.47
N ILE A 92 -2.34 -2.02 1.11
CA ILE A 92 -1.39 -1.59 2.14
C ILE A 92 -1.96 -1.71 3.56
N THR A 93 -3.18 -2.27 3.70
CA THR A 93 -3.90 -2.28 4.97
C THR A 93 -3.42 -3.38 5.91
N ASN A 94 -3.76 -3.26 7.19
CA ASN A 94 -3.62 -4.32 8.17
C ASN A 94 -4.95 -4.48 8.92
N PRO A 95 -5.52 -5.69 8.97
CA PRO A 95 -6.78 -5.96 9.66
C PRO A 95 -6.61 -6.09 11.18
N VAL A 96 -5.77 -5.26 11.78
CA VAL A 96 -5.42 -5.32 13.20
C VAL A 96 -6.57 -4.76 14.03
N ALA A 97 -6.94 -5.49 15.08
CA ALA A 97 -7.93 -5.07 16.06
C ALA A 97 -7.39 -3.94 16.96
N SER A 98 -8.28 -3.28 17.69
CA SER A 98 -7.94 -2.14 18.55
C SER A 98 -7.01 -2.50 19.72
N ASP A 99 -6.92 -3.78 20.09
CA ASP A 99 -6.00 -4.31 21.10
C ASP A 99 -4.55 -4.44 20.58
N HIS A 100 -4.32 -4.27 19.27
CA HIS A 100 -3.03 -4.44 18.60
C HIS A 100 -2.39 -5.84 18.74
N THR A 101 -3.19 -6.86 19.10
CA THR A 101 -2.71 -8.23 19.33
C THR A 101 -3.43 -9.27 18.47
N SER A 102 -4.56 -8.89 17.87
CA SER A 102 -5.41 -9.78 17.09
C SER A 102 -5.85 -9.15 15.77
N PHE A 103 -6.52 -9.93 14.93
CA PHE A 103 -7.09 -9.48 13.66
C PHE A 103 -8.61 -9.47 13.71
N VAL A 104 -9.20 -8.57 12.91
CA VAL A 104 -10.67 -8.46 12.76
C VAL A 104 -11.21 -9.29 11.58
N THR A 105 -10.35 -10.02 10.87
CA THR A 105 -10.77 -10.96 9.81
C THR A 105 -11.31 -12.27 10.42
N PRO A 106 -12.17 -13.02 9.69
CA PRO A 106 -12.49 -14.40 10.06
C PRO A 106 -11.22 -15.23 10.28
N GLY A 107 -11.25 -16.19 11.19
CA GLY A 107 -10.06 -16.93 11.61
C GLY A 107 -9.35 -17.73 10.50
N ASP A 108 -10.07 -18.12 9.47
CA ASP A 108 -9.58 -18.83 8.29
C ASP A 108 -9.21 -17.90 7.13
N SER A 109 -9.38 -16.57 7.29
CA SER A 109 -9.16 -15.56 6.27
C SER A 109 -8.10 -14.52 6.68
N PHE A 110 -7.75 -13.64 5.77
CA PHE A 110 -6.79 -12.53 5.95
C PHE A 110 -7.22 -11.32 5.10
N GLY A 111 -6.73 -10.14 5.43
CA GLY A 111 -7.21 -8.88 4.86
C GLY A 111 -7.14 -8.81 3.34
N ALA A 112 -6.00 -9.17 2.75
CA ALA A 112 -5.83 -9.16 1.30
C ALA A 112 -6.76 -10.16 0.58
N GLN A 113 -7.07 -11.30 1.20
CA GLN A 113 -8.04 -12.27 0.66
C GLN A 113 -9.46 -11.70 0.65
N GLU A 114 -9.86 -11.02 1.72
CA GLU A 114 -11.18 -10.38 1.78
C GLU A 114 -11.32 -9.27 0.74
N ILE A 115 -10.24 -8.51 0.49
CA ILE A 115 -10.17 -7.51 -0.57
C ILE A 115 -10.30 -8.18 -1.94
N ALA A 116 -9.57 -9.28 -2.19
CA ALA A 116 -9.64 -10.02 -3.45
C ALA A 116 -11.04 -10.59 -3.73
N LYS A 117 -11.73 -11.07 -2.69
CA LYS A 117 -13.13 -11.55 -2.79
C LYS A 117 -14.12 -10.41 -3.10
N ALA A 118 -13.82 -9.19 -2.66
CA ALA A 118 -14.70 -8.02 -2.86
C ALA A 118 -14.45 -7.28 -4.17
N ALA A 119 -13.28 -7.46 -4.79
CA ALA A 119 -12.87 -6.82 -6.02
C ALA A 119 -13.47 -7.51 -7.26
N PRO A 120 -13.55 -6.82 -8.42
CA PRO A 120 -13.87 -7.46 -9.70
C PRO A 120 -12.93 -8.63 -10.01
N ALA A 121 -13.43 -9.64 -10.71
CA ALA A 121 -12.71 -10.89 -10.96
C ALA A 121 -11.38 -10.70 -11.76
N ASP A 122 -11.31 -9.68 -12.58
CA ASP A 122 -10.12 -9.34 -13.37
C ASP A 122 -9.19 -8.34 -12.69
N ALA A 123 -9.59 -7.71 -11.58
CA ALA A 123 -8.69 -6.93 -10.74
C ALA A 123 -7.66 -7.84 -10.06
N LYS A 124 -6.41 -7.38 -9.98
CA LYS A 124 -5.29 -8.16 -9.43
C LYS A 124 -4.84 -7.56 -8.11
N VAL A 125 -4.98 -8.31 -7.01
CA VAL A 125 -4.57 -7.82 -5.68
C VAL A 125 -3.12 -8.18 -5.40
N VAL A 126 -2.34 -7.18 -5.02
CA VAL A 126 -0.97 -7.33 -4.54
C VAL A 126 -0.87 -6.68 -3.17
N LYS A 127 -0.50 -7.44 -2.16
CA LYS A 127 -0.14 -6.93 -0.83
C LYS A 127 1.22 -6.25 -0.90
N ALA A 128 1.34 -5.03 -0.38
CA ALA A 128 2.63 -4.33 -0.28
C ALA A 128 2.57 -3.22 0.79
N PHE A 129 3.73 -2.68 1.20
CA PHE A 129 3.90 -1.54 2.12
C PHE A 129 3.28 -1.68 3.53
N ASN A 130 2.59 -2.75 3.84
CA ASN A 130 1.85 -2.92 5.09
C ASN A 130 2.74 -3.07 6.33
N THR A 131 4.03 -3.34 6.15
CA THR A 131 5.01 -3.48 7.24
C THR A 131 5.79 -2.17 7.51
N GLN A 132 5.50 -1.10 6.77
CA GLN A 132 6.20 0.18 6.87
C GLN A 132 5.42 1.21 7.68
N PHE A 133 6.12 2.01 8.47
CA PHE A 133 5.57 3.22 9.06
C PHE A 133 5.65 4.39 8.06
N SER A 134 4.60 5.20 8.00
CA SER A 134 4.49 6.26 7.00
C SER A 134 5.62 7.29 7.04
N HIS A 135 6.09 7.65 8.23
CA HIS A 135 7.19 8.62 8.38
C HIS A 135 8.55 8.02 7.99
N VAL A 136 8.77 6.71 8.24
CA VAL A 136 9.98 5.99 7.80
C VAL A 136 9.99 5.92 6.27
N LEU A 137 8.85 5.56 5.68
CA LEU A 137 8.70 5.51 4.23
C LEU A 137 8.93 6.89 3.60
N ALA A 138 8.36 7.96 4.18
CA ALA A 138 8.51 9.32 3.67
C ALA A 138 9.95 9.84 3.77
N ALA A 139 10.71 9.42 4.79
CA ALA A 139 12.14 9.74 4.92
C ALA A 139 12.99 9.04 3.85
N GLY A 140 12.52 7.90 3.35
CA GLY A 140 13.26 7.06 2.41
C GLY A 140 14.36 6.23 3.07
N PRO A 141 15.13 5.46 2.28
CA PRO A 141 16.19 4.63 2.79
C PRO A 141 17.32 5.46 3.41
N ALA A 142 17.84 5.02 4.54
CA ALA A 142 19.07 5.56 5.11
C ALA A 142 20.28 5.05 4.30
N GLU A 143 21.39 5.78 4.36
CA GLU A 143 22.61 5.42 3.64
C GLU A 143 23.07 4.01 4.03
N GLY A 144 23.27 3.14 3.02
CA GLY A 144 23.66 1.74 3.21
C GLY A 144 22.55 0.80 3.72
N HIS A 145 21.33 1.30 3.97
CA HIS A 145 20.22 0.53 4.50
C HIS A 145 18.97 0.68 3.61
N PRO A 146 18.77 -0.20 2.62
CA PRO A 146 17.56 -0.16 1.79
C PRO A 146 16.33 -0.41 2.64
N LEU A 147 15.21 0.24 2.29
CA LEU A 147 13.91 -0.09 2.85
C LEU A 147 13.27 -1.20 2.02
N ASP A 148 13.03 -2.34 2.66
CA ASP A 148 12.38 -3.49 2.04
C ASP A 148 10.87 -3.29 2.02
N VAL A 149 10.28 -3.53 0.85
CA VAL A 149 8.84 -3.62 0.69
C VAL A 149 8.49 -5.05 0.31
N PHE A 150 8.02 -5.82 1.29
CA PHE A 150 7.55 -7.18 1.05
C PHE A 150 6.28 -7.15 0.23
N ILE A 151 6.21 -8.01 -0.82
CA ILE A 151 5.04 -8.12 -1.68
C ILE A 151 4.56 -9.57 -1.75
N SER A 152 3.26 -9.75 -1.94
CA SER A 152 2.65 -11.04 -2.28
C SER A 152 1.45 -10.85 -3.20
N GLY A 153 1.18 -11.83 -4.08
CA GLY A 153 0.08 -11.77 -5.02
C GLY A 153 0.09 -12.97 -5.95
N ASP A 154 -1.06 -13.34 -6.50
CA ASP A 154 -1.19 -14.53 -7.36
C ASP A 154 -0.84 -14.22 -8.81
N ASP A 155 -1.03 -12.98 -9.26
CA ASP A 155 -0.76 -12.58 -10.65
C ASP A 155 0.68 -12.12 -10.81
N ALA A 156 1.49 -12.91 -11.51
CA ALA A 156 2.92 -12.62 -11.70
C ALA A 156 3.17 -11.30 -12.47
N PRO A 157 2.45 -10.98 -13.56
CA PRO A 157 2.55 -9.68 -14.22
C PRO A 157 2.24 -8.50 -13.31
N ALA A 158 1.20 -8.60 -12.47
CA ALA A 158 0.88 -7.55 -11.50
C ALA A 158 2.00 -7.35 -10.47
N LYS A 159 2.59 -8.44 -9.94
CA LYS A 159 3.74 -8.35 -9.03
C LYS A 159 4.95 -7.69 -9.70
N VAL A 160 5.25 -8.04 -10.95
CA VAL A 160 6.35 -7.39 -11.70
C VAL A 160 6.11 -5.88 -11.83
N ARG A 161 4.88 -5.45 -12.14
CA ARG A 161 4.54 -4.02 -12.24
C ARG A 161 4.67 -3.31 -10.91
N VAL A 162 4.20 -3.93 -9.81
CA VAL A 162 4.32 -3.37 -8.46
C VAL A 162 5.78 -3.33 -8.01
N SER A 163 6.59 -4.36 -8.31
CA SER A 163 8.04 -4.36 -8.03
C SER A 163 8.75 -3.22 -8.75
N ALA A 164 8.51 -3.05 -10.05
CA ALA A 164 9.10 -1.96 -10.83
C ALA A 164 8.68 -0.56 -10.29
N PHE A 165 7.43 -0.43 -9.85
CA PHE A 165 6.97 0.78 -9.16
C PHE A 165 7.76 1.00 -7.85
N ILE A 166 7.87 0.00 -6.99
CA ILE A 166 8.62 0.07 -5.72
C ILE A 166 10.09 0.46 -5.96
N GLU A 167 10.75 -0.18 -6.94
CA GLU A 167 12.13 0.13 -7.33
C GLU A 167 12.28 1.58 -7.79
N SER A 168 11.31 2.10 -8.54
CA SER A 168 11.32 3.49 -9.00
C SER A 168 11.27 4.50 -7.85
N LEU A 169 10.70 4.11 -6.70
CA LEU A 169 10.68 4.91 -5.48
C LEU A 169 12.02 4.89 -4.72
N GLY A 170 13.02 4.15 -5.19
CA GLY A 170 14.28 3.92 -4.49
C GLY A 170 14.19 2.90 -3.37
N LEU A 171 13.17 2.05 -3.37
CA LEU A 171 12.91 1.01 -2.37
C LEU A 171 13.23 -0.37 -2.95
N ARG A 172 13.41 -1.38 -2.10
CA ARG A 172 13.73 -2.74 -2.51
C ARG A 172 12.50 -3.66 -2.40
N PRO A 173 11.90 -4.11 -3.53
CA PRO A 173 10.80 -5.08 -3.49
C PRO A 173 11.33 -6.46 -3.11
N MET A 174 10.62 -7.13 -2.20
CA MET A 174 10.91 -8.47 -1.73
C MET A 174 9.69 -9.36 -1.96
N ASP A 175 9.69 -10.11 -3.06
CA ASP A 175 8.59 -11.02 -3.40
C ASP A 175 8.56 -12.22 -2.46
N THR A 176 7.47 -12.38 -1.73
CA THR A 176 7.25 -13.48 -0.79
C THR A 176 6.39 -14.60 -1.36
N GLY A 177 5.93 -14.48 -2.61
CA GLY A 177 5.17 -15.52 -3.30
C GLY A 177 3.70 -15.19 -3.54
N ALA A 178 2.84 -16.20 -3.45
CA ALA A 178 1.41 -16.09 -3.75
C ALA A 178 0.64 -15.27 -2.69
N LEU A 179 -0.59 -14.86 -3.03
CA LEU A 179 -1.42 -14.02 -2.16
C LEU A 179 -1.61 -14.56 -0.73
N PRO A 180 -1.68 -15.88 -0.45
CA PRO A 180 -1.73 -16.39 0.92
C PRO A 180 -0.58 -15.93 1.83
N MET A 181 0.59 -15.56 1.27
CA MET A 181 1.69 -14.98 2.04
C MET A 181 1.34 -13.60 2.63
N ALA A 182 0.31 -12.93 2.13
CA ALA A 182 -0.19 -11.70 2.74
C ALA A 182 -0.60 -11.89 4.20
N ARG A 183 -1.10 -13.08 4.59
CA ARG A 183 -1.36 -13.41 5.99
C ARG A 183 -0.08 -13.27 6.85
N THR A 184 1.05 -13.79 6.36
CA THR A 184 2.34 -13.67 7.05
C THR A 184 2.79 -12.21 7.13
N LEU A 185 2.59 -11.43 6.07
CA LEU A 185 2.92 -9.99 6.06
C LEU A 185 2.04 -9.20 7.03
N GLU A 186 0.78 -9.57 7.20
CA GLU A 186 -0.12 -9.00 8.21
C GLU A 186 0.36 -9.35 9.63
N HIS A 187 0.82 -10.59 9.86
CA HIS A 187 1.46 -10.97 11.14
C HIS A 187 2.77 -10.22 11.38
N ALA A 188 3.55 -9.92 10.34
CA ALA A 188 4.75 -9.08 10.47
C ALA A 188 4.42 -7.66 10.93
N CYS A 189 3.23 -7.13 10.60
CA CYS A 189 2.74 -5.89 11.20
C CYS A 189 2.53 -6.03 12.71
N LEU A 190 1.92 -7.13 13.19
CA LEU A 190 1.78 -7.38 14.63
C LEU A 190 3.14 -7.51 15.31
N LEU A 191 4.12 -8.16 14.67
CA LEU A 191 5.50 -8.20 15.16
C LEU A 191 6.06 -6.79 15.32
N SER A 192 5.88 -5.92 14.29
CA SER A 192 6.33 -4.53 14.35
C SER A 192 5.68 -3.77 15.51
N LEU A 193 4.37 -3.94 15.73
CA LEU A 193 3.66 -3.33 16.85
C LEU A 193 4.17 -3.85 18.20
N GLY A 194 4.42 -5.14 18.32
CA GLY A 194 5.02 -5.74 19.51
C GLY A 194 6.40 -5.17 19.80
N LEU A 195 7.28 -5.05 18.80
CA LEU A 195 8.59 -4.43 18.92
C LEU A 195 8.48 -2.96 19.32
N LEU A 196 7.56 -2.21 18.72
CA LEU A 196 7.29 -0.81 19.06
C LEU A 196 6.93 -0.65 20.54
N ILE A 197 6.06 -1.51 21.06
CA ILE A 197 5.51 -1.39 22.42
C ILE A 197 6.53 -1.90 23.46
N HIS A 198 7.17 -3.03 23.22
CA HIS A 198 7.92 -3.75 24.25
C HIS A 198 9.43 -3.54 24.20
N SER A 199 10.02 -3.32 23.01
CA SER A 199 11.47 -3.29 22.84
C SER A 199 11.99 -1.94 22.37
N VAL A 200 11.65 -1.53 21.15
CA VAL A 200 12.21 -0.34 20.48
C VAL A 200 11.65 0.95 21.06
N LYS A 201 10.37 0.96 21.44
CA LYS A 201 9.65 2.09 22.08
C LYS A 201 9.58 3.38 21.25
N HIS A 202 9.84 3.29 19.96
CA HIS A 202 9.63 4.35 18.97
C HIS A 202 9.36 3.72 17.59
N ALA A 203 8.66 4.42 16.73
CA ALA A 203 8.25 3.90 15.41
C ALA A 203 9.32 4.16 14.30
N ASN A 204 10.51 4.65 14.65
CA ASN A 204 11.57 4.95 13.68
C ASN A 204 12.44 3.70 13.41
N PHE A 205 11.84 2.66 12.84
CA PHE A 205 12.51 1.43 12.39
C PHE A 205 11.74 0.78 11.26
N SER A 206 12.37 -0.13 10.56
CA SER A 206 11.74 -1.02 9.56
C SER A 206 12.20 -2.45 9.77
N ILE A 207 11.38 -3.42 9.31
CA ILE A 207 11.81 -4.82 9.16
C ILE A 207 12.40 -4.96 7.77
N GLY A 208 13.58 -5.57 7.68
CA GLY A 208 14.28 -5.79 6.41
C GLY A 208 15.15 -7.05 6.44
N ILE A 209 15.68 -7.40 5.28
CA ILE A 209 16.52 -8.58 5.07
C ILE A 209 17.97 -8.14 4.85
N SER A 210 18.87 -8.61 5.68
CA SER A 210 20.32 -8.48 5.45
C SER A 210 20.80 -9.70 4.66
N LEU A 211 21.47 -9.47 3.54
CA LEU A 211 22.08 -10.52 2.74
C LEU A 211 23.58 -10.61 3.14
N PHE A 212 23.99 -11.80 3.52
CA PHE A 212 25.39 -12.11 3.84
C PHE A 212 25.93 -12.93 2.66
N GLY A 213 26.89 -12.36 1.92
CA GLY A 213 27.59 -12.99 0.80
C GLY A 213 28.96 -13.51 1.20
#